data_1731d7d05ab1c8fcbc1f795d797afddc
#
_entry.id   1731d7d05ab1c8fcbc1f795d797afddc
#
_cell.length_a   1.000
_cell.length_b   1.000
_cell.length_c   1.000
_cell.angle_alpha   90.00
_cell.angle_beta   90.00
_cell.angle_gamma   90.00
#
_symmetry.space_group_name_H-M   'P 1'
#
loop_
_entity.id
_entity.type
_entity.pdbx_description
1 polymer ?
#
loop_
_entity_poly.entity_id
_entity_poly.type
_entity_poly.pdbx_seq_one_letter_code
_entity_poly.pdbx_strand_id
1 'polypeptide(L)'
;MKILHTSDWHLGRSLYGRKRYDEFAQFLDWLGTTIEAENVDALLVAGDVFDTSTPSNRAQELYYNFLCTVSRSCCRHVVIIAGNHDSPSFLNAPKEILKALNVHVVGSITDNPEDEIIVLRDRTQKPEAIVCAVPYLRDKDIRVVEAGETIKDKNDKLIEGVANHYEVVCHIAEQKRAELKESSDIDIPIIAMGHLFTVGGATVDGDGVRELYVGSLAHVAADRFPPSIDYFALGHLHVPQRVGNTDHLRYCGSPIPM
;
A
#
# COMPACT_ATOMS: atom_id res chain seq x y z
N MET A 1 -3.92 6.32 18.33
CA MET A 1 -3.38 5.22 17.48
C MET A 1 -1.99 5.58 16.99
N LYS A 2 -1.00 4.67 17.11
CA LYS A 2 0.32 4.81 16.48
C LYS A 2 0.38 3.89 15.25
N ILE A 3 0.75 4.44 14.10
CA ILE A 3 0.77 3.73 12.81
C ILE A 3 2.20 3.66 12.30
N LEU A 4 2.61 2.50 11.81
CA LEU A 4 3.87 2.29 11.12
C LEU A 4 3.60 2.02 9.66
N HIS A 5 4.30 2.73 8.77
CA HIS A 5 4.20 2.58 7.33
C HIS A 5 5.49 1.95 6.78
N THR A 6 5.34 0.92 5.96
CA THR A 6 6.42 0.21 5.25
C THR A 6 5.95 -0.19 3.85
N SER A 7 6.86 -0.45 2.93
CA SER A 7 6.58 -0.93 1.56
C SER A 7 7.80 -1.61 0.96
N ASP A 8 7.65 -2.13 -0.24
CA ASP A 8 8.76 -2.57 -1.11
C ASP A 8 9.69 -3.58 -0.41
N TRP A 9 9.09 -4.59 0.22
CA TRP A 9 9.84 -5.65 0.90
C TRP A 9 10.57 -6.56 -0.09
N HIS A 10 9.96 -6.83 -1.25
CA HIS A 10 10.48 -7.71 -2.31
C HIS A 10 11.00 -9.05 -1.78
N LEU A 11 10.22 -9.71 -0.91
CA LEU A 11 10.59 -11.00 -0.33
C LEU A 11 10.92 -12.01 -1.42
N GLY A 12 12.11 -12.60 -1.32
CA GLY A 12 12.60 -13.55 -2.30
C GLY A 12 13.54 -12.97 -3.37
N ARG A 13 13.75 -11.64 -3.36
CA ARG A 13 14.71 -10.98 -4.27
C ARG A 13 16.11 -11.56 -4.10
N SER A 14 16.81 -11.67 -5.23
CA SER A 14 18.23 -12.07 -5.27
C SER A 14 19.08 -10.85 -5.62
N LEU A 15 20.24 -10.72 -4.99
CA LEU A 15 21.23 -9.71 -5.33
C LEU A 15 22.47 -10.40 -5.88
N TYR A 16 22.92 -10.03 -7.08
CA TYR A 16 24.02 -10.66 -7.79
C TYR A 16 23.96 -12.21 -7.81
N GLY A 17 22.76 -12.75 -8.04
CA GLY A 17 22.49 -14.19 -8.07
C GLY A 17 22.44 -14.89 -6.71
N ARG A 18 22.64 -14.17 -5.59
CA ARG A 18 22.55 -14.72 -4.24
C ARG A 18 21.17 -14.49 -3.64
N LYS A 19 20.60 -15.54 -3.06
CA LYS A 19 19.36 -15.46 -2.30
C LYS A 19 19.60 -14.76 -0.96
N ARG A 20 18.68 -13.91 -0.56
CA ARG A 20 18.79 -13.02 0.61
C ARG A 20 17.80 -13.37 1.72
N TYR A 21 17.38 -14.62 1.83
CA TYR A 21 16.36 -15.03 2.79
C TYR A 21 16.71 -14.73 4.25
N ASP A 22 17.98 -14.85 4.63
CA ASP A 22 18.43 -14.55 5.98
C ASP A 22 18.36 -13.05 6.29
N GLU A 23 18.65 -12.19 5.31
CA GLU A 23 18.50 -10.74 5.43
C GLU A 23 17.02 -10.35 5.57
N PHE A 24 16.14 -10.96 4.79
CA PHE A 24 14.69 -10.75 4.92
C PHE A 24 14.17 -11.27 6.27
N ALA A 25 14.63 -12.39 6.77
CA ALA A 25 14.27 -12.89 8.08
C ALA A 25 14.67 -11.89 9.18
N GLN A 26 15.92 -11.40 9.16
CA GLN A 26 16.42 -10.41 10.11
C GLN A 26 15.62 -9.10 10.04
N PHE A 27 15.27 -8.64 8.84
CA PHE A 27 14.41 -7.47 8.67
C PHE A 27 13.03 -7.66 9.31
N LEU A 28 12.37 -8.79 9.05
CA LEU A 28 11.05 -9.07 9.60
C LEU A 28 11.08 -9.24 11.12
N ASP A 29 12.14 -9.85 11.67
CA ASP A 29 12.37 -9.95 13.12
C ASP A 29 12.58 -8.56 13.75
N TRP A 30 13.39 -7.71 13.10
CA TRP A 30 13.58 -6.32 13.51
C TRP A 30 12.26 -5.53 13.46
N LEU A 31 11.47 -5.69 12.41
CA LEU A 31 10.18 -5.01 12.26
C LEU A 31 9.21 -5.45 13.37
N GLY A 32 9.13 -6.76 13.65
CA GLY A 32 8.33 -7.29 14.75
C GLY A 32 8.75 -6.72 16.12
N THR A 33 10.07 -6.67 16.37
CA THR A 33 10.63 -6.07 17.59
C THR A 33 10.31 -4.57 17.68
N THR A 34 10.40 -3.85 16.57
CA THR A 34 10.08 -2.41 16.50
C THR A 34 8.61 -2.16 16.78
N ILE A 35 7.71 -2.99 16.24
CA ILE A 35 6.27 -2.91 16.50
C ILE A 35 5.99 -2.98 18.01
N GLU A 36 6.59 -3.94 18.72
CA GLU A 36 6.43 -4.11 20.16
C GLU A 36 7.07 -2.96 20.94
N ALA A 37 8.32 -2.60 20.65
CA ALA A 37 9.06 -1.56 21.36
C ALA A 37 8.39 -0.19 21.27
N GLU A 38 7.84 0.12 20.09
CA GLU A 38 7.18 1.40 19.80
C GLU A 38 5.68 1.38 20.14
N ASN A 39 5.13 0.26 20.56
CA ASN A 39 3.69 0.08 20.79
C ASN A 39 2.88 0.51 19.56
N VAL A 40 3.20 -0.05 18.40
CA VAL A 40 2.51 0.24 17.14
C VAL A 40 1.13 -0.42 17.14
N ASP A 41 0.09 0.38 16.90
CA ASP A 41 -1.30 -0.09 16.86
C ASP A 41 -1.70 -0.65 15.50
N ALA A 42 -1.15 -0.08 14.42
CA ALA A 42 -1.45 -0.51 13.06
C ALA A 42 -0.21 -0.50 12.17
N LEU A 43 -0.06 -1.53 11.33
CA LEU A 43 0.98 -1.64 10.31
C LEU A 43 0.35 -1.47 8.93
N LEU A 44 0.86 -0.52 8.14
CA LEU A 44 0.49 -0.34 6.74
C LEU A 44 1.62 -0.83 5.84
N VAL A 45 1.32 -1.76 4.92
CA VAL A 45 2.27 -2.31 3.94
C VAL A 45 1.83 -1.85 2.55
N ALA A 46 2.52 -0.84 2.00
CA ALA A 46 2.11 -0.16 0.78
C ALA A 46 2.70 -0.82 -0.49
N GLY A 47 2.47 -2.11 -0.65
CA GLY A 47 2.75 -2.88 -1.87
C GLY A 47 4.16 -3.44 -1.98
N ASP A 48 4.36 -4.23 -3.04
CA ASP A 48 5.58 -4.99 -3.38
C ASP A 48 6.08 -5.83 -2.20
N VAL A 49 5.16 -6.64 -1.65
CA VAL A 49 5.47 -7.61 -0.61
C VAL A 49 6.44 -8.66 -1.13
N PHE A 50 6.19 -9.16 -2.34
CA PHE A 50 7.02 -10.17 -3.00
C PHE A 50 7.74 -9.59 -4.23
N ASP A 51 8.94 -10.12 -4.51
CA ASP A 51 9.74 -9.71 -5.67
C ASP A 51 9.14 -10.15 -7.01
N THR A 52 8.30 -11.17 -7.00
CA THR A 52 7.67 -11.74 -8.21
C THR A 52 6.24 -12.20 -7.94
N SER A 53 5.42 -12.24 -8.99
CA SER A 53 4.04 -12.72 -8.93
C SER A 53 3.90 -14.21 -8.53
N THR A 54 5.00 -14.96 -8.54
CA THR A 54 5.06 -16.37 -8.12
C THR A 54 6.15 -16.53 -7.04
N PRO A 55 5.86 -16.14 -5.79
CA PRO A 55 6.84 -16.18 -4.72
C PRO A 55 7.24 -17.60 -4.37
N SER A 56 8.52 -17.80 -4.04
CA SER A 56 9.01 -19.09 -3.57
C SER A 56 8.37 -19.50 -2.24
N ASN A 57 8.34 -20.80 -1.94
CA ASN A 57 7.82 -21.29 -0.67
C ASN A 57 8.52 -20.65 0.54
N ARG A 58 9.81 -20.37 0.43
CA ARG A 58 10.57 -19.71 1.50
C ARG A 58 10.15 -18.25 1.71
N ALA A 59 9.89 -17.50 0.64
CA ALA A 59 9.36 -16.15 0.74
C ALA A 59 7.95 -16.13 1.36
N GLN A 60 7.11 -17.09 0.97
CA GLN A 60 5.78 -17.25 1.55
C GLN A 60 5.85 -17.59 3.04
N GLU A 61 6.75 -18.50 3.43
CA GLU A 61 6.96 -18.89 4.84
C GLU A 61 7.37 -17.68 5.68
N LEU A 62 8.30 -16.84 5.21
CA LEU A 62 8.70 -15.61 5.88
C LEU A 62 7.51 -14.65 6.08
N TYR A 63 6.74 -14.43 5.04
CA TYR A 63 5.55 -13.57 5.08
C TYR A 63 4.52 -14.05 6.10
N TYR A 64 4.09 -15.30 6.00
CA TYR A 64 3.04 -15.83 6.90
C TYR A 64 3.51 -15.95 8.35
N ASN A 65 4.78 -16.34 8.59
CA ASN A 65 5.34 -16.37 9.94
C ASN A 65 5.36 -14.99 10.57
N PHE A 66 5.74 -13.96 9.80
CA PHE A 66 5.71 -12.58 10.25
C PHE A 66 4.29 -12.14 10.61
N LEU A 67 3.30 -12.40 9.75
CA LEU A 67 1.89 -12.06 10.04
C LEU A 67 1.38 -12.77 11.31
N CYS A 68 1.74 -14.04 11.50
CA CYS A 68 1.42 -14.77 12.72
C CYS A 68 2.09 -14.16 13.97
N THR A 69 3.31 -13.66 13.85
CA THR A 69 4.02 -12.97 14.94
C THR A 69 3.33 -11.66 15.28
N VAL A 70 3.05 -10.82 14.27
CA VAL A 70 2.40 -9.52 14.47
C VAL A 70 0.98 -9.68 15.03
N SER A 71 0.22 -10.69 14.60
CA SER A 71 -1.15 -10.92 15.12
C SER A 71 -1.20 -11.25 16.62
N ARG A 72 -0.06 -11.63 17.22
CA ARG A 72 0.07 -11.93 18.66
C ARG A 72 0.69 -10.76 19.44
N SER A 73 1.06 -9.70 18.76
CA SER A 73 1.73 -8.52 19.32
C SER A 73 0.73 -7.47 19.84
N CYS A 74 1.23 -6.29 20.16
CA CYS A 74 0.41 -5.13 20.48
C CYS A 74 -0.32 -4.57 19.26
N CYS A 75 0.14 -4.87 18.04
CA CYS A 75 -0.42 -4.39 16.77
C CYS A 75 -1.81 -5.01 16.52
N ARG A 76 -2.79 -4.15 16.44
CA ARG A 76 -4.21 -4.56 16.33
C ARG A 76 -4.67 -4.74 14.90
N HIS A 77 -4.00 -4.08 13.95
CA HIS A 77 -4.38 -4.09 12.55
C HIS A 77 -3.16 -4.16 11.65
N VAL A 78 -3.24 -4.96 10.61
CA VAL A 78 -2.29 -4.94 9.49
C VAL A 78 -3.10 -4.69 8.23
N VAL A 79 -2.74 -3.68 7.44
CA VAL A 79 -3.35 -3.39 6.14
C VAL A 79 -2.30 -3.54 5.07
N ILE A 80 -2.55 -4.38 4.08
CA ILE A 80 -1.63 -4.72 3.01
C ILE A 80 -2.32 -4.44 1.68
N ILE A 81 -1.69 -3.65 0.83
CA ILE A 81 -2.10 -3.50 -0.57
C ILE A 81 -1.09 -4.21 -1.48
N ALA A 82 -1.52 -4.64 -2.66
CA ALA A 82 -0.60 -5.17 -3.66
C ALA A 82 0.17 -4.05 -4.36
N GLY A 83 1.44 -4.30 -4.65
CA GLY A 83 2.23 -3.52 -5.59
C GLY A 83 2.22 -4.12 -7.01
N ASN A 84 3.09 -3.59 -7.89
CA ASN A 84 3.15 -4.04 -9.29
C ASN A 84 3.88 -5.38 -9.47
N HIS A 85 4.72 -5.79 -8.52
CA HIS A 85 5.38 -7.10 -8.50
C HIS A 85 4.48 -8.20 -7.95
N ASP A 86 3.52 -7.85 -7.10
CA ASP A 86 2.65 -8.81 -6.45
C ASP A 86 1.64 -9.44 -7.42
N SER A 87 1.25 -10.67 -7.11
CA SER A 87 0.08 -11.31 -7.72
C SER A 87 -1.17 -11.02 -6.90
N PRO A 88 -2.16 -10.28 -7.45
CA PRO A 88 -3.42 -10.06 -6.75
C PRO A 88 -4.12 -11.33 -6.31
N SER A 89 -4.17 -12.33 -7.20
CA SER A 89 -4.80 -13.61 -6.88
C SER A 89 -4.07 -14.35 -5.76
N PHE A 90 -2.74 -14.27 -5.70
CA PHE A 90 -1.98 -14.88 -4.62
C PHE A 90 -2.22 -14.17 -3.28
N LEU A 91 -2.16 -12.84 -3.25
CA LEU A 91 -2.40 -12.06 -2.02
C LEU A 91 -3.85 -12.18 -1.54
N ASN A 92 -4.82 -12.16 -2.46
CA ASN A 92 -6.23 -12.26 -2.11
C ASN A 92 -6.69 -13.67 -1.70
N ALA A 93 -5.98 -14.73 -2.13
CA ALA A 93 -6.40 -16.11 -1.83
C ALA A 93 -6.65 -16.38 -0.34
N PRO A 94 -5.77 -15.98 0.60
CA PRO A 94 -5.97 -16.21 2.02
C PRO A 94 -6.72 -15.07 2.75
N LYS A 95 -7.25 -14.04 2.06
CA LYS A 95 -7.75 -12.81 2.70
C LYS A 95 -8.78 -13.05 3.79
N GLU A 96 -9.69 -14.01 3.61
CA GLU A 96 -10.74 -14.31 4.60
C GLU A 96 -10.16 -14.95 5.88
N ILE A 97 -9.12 -15.78 5.74
CA ILE A 97 -8.40 -16.36 6.88
C ILE A 97 -7.59 -15.28 7.58
N LEU A 98 -6.89 -14.44 6.83
CA LEU A 98 -6.07 -13.35 7.36
C LEU A 98 -6.92 -12.30 8.08
N LYS A 99 -8.13 -12.04 7.61
CA LYS A 99 -9.09 -11.14 8.28
C LYS A 99 -9.43 -11.58 9.71
N ALA A 100 -9.48 -12.88 9.99
CA ALA A 100 -9.65 -13.39 11.36
C ALA A 100 -8.47 -13.06 12.29
N LEU A 101 -7.32 -12.69 11.72
CA LEU A 101 -6.13 -12.20 12.44
C LEU A 101 -6.03 -10.66 12.42
N ASN A 102 -7.09 -9.94 12.03
CA ASN A 102 -7.08 -8.50 11.78
C ASN A 102 -6.04 -8.04 10.74
N VAL A 103 -5.73 -8.91 9.78
CA VAL A 103 -4.90 -8.60 8.61
C VAL A 103 -5.83 -8.41 7.41
N HIS A 104 -5.89 -7.19 6.91
CA HIS A 104 -6.71 -6.78 5.77
C HIS A 104 -5.83 -6.74 4.52
N VAL A 105 -6.21 -7.47 3.49
CA VAL A 105 -5.46 -7.55 2.24
C VAL A 105 -6.33 -7.06 1.08
N VAL A 106 -5.83 -6.09 0.33
CA VAL A 106 -6.43 -5.57 -0.89
C VAL A 106 -5.44 -5.76 -2.05
N GLY A 107 -5.57 -6.88 -2.74
CA GLY A 107 -4.66 -7.27 -3.84
C GLY A 107 -5.08 -6.71 -5.21
N SER A 108 -6.31 -6.29 -5.38
CA SER A 108 -6.86 -5.67 -6.60
C SER A 108 -8.10 -4.86 -6.25
N ILE A 109 -8.42 -3.89 -7.08
CA ILE A 109 -9.74 -3.23 -7.01
C ILE A 109 -10.85 -4.24 -7.33
N THR A 110 -12.04 -3.95 -6.85
CA THR A 110 -13.27 -4.70 -7.11
C THR A 110 -14.30 -3.78 -7.76
N ASP A 111 -15.44 -4.33 -8.17
CA ASP A 111 -16.57 -3.52 -8.68
C ASP A 111 -17.20 -2.65 -7.58
N ASN A 112 -16.91 -2.93 -6.32
CA ASN A 112 -17.37 -2.15 -5.18
C ASN A 112 -16.20 -1.42 -4.49
N PRO A 113 -16.01 -0.10 -4.70
CA PRO A 113 -14.93 0.65 -4.07
C PRO A 113 -14.97 0.68 -2.53
N GLU A 114 -16.11 0.35 -1.90
CA GLU A 114 -16.19 0.21 -0.44
C GLU A 114 -15.29 -0.91 0.12
N ASP A 115 -14.93 -1.89 -0.71
CA ASP A 115 -14.02 -2.98 -0.33
C ASP A 115 -12.60 -2.49 -0.01
N GLU A 116 -12.27 -1.26 -0.45
CA GLU A 116 -10.99 -0.59 -0.18
C GLU A 116 -11.03 0.26 1.09
N ILE A 117 -12.20 0.40 1.75
CA ILE A 117 -12.37 1.21 2.95
C ILE A 117 -12.28 0.34 4.20
N ILE A 118 -11.26 0.59 5.01
CA ILE A 118 -11.01 -0.16 6.25
C ILE A 118 -11.09 0.79 7.44
N VAL A 119 -12.04 0.58 8.34
CA VAL A 119 -12.14 1.34 9.59
C VAL A 119 -11.31 0.65 10.67
N LEU A 120 -10.23 1.29 11.09
CA LEU A 120 -9.39 0.83 12.18
C LEU A 120 -10.05 1.21 13.52
N ARG A 121 -10.08 0.25 14.45
CA ARG A 121 -10.78 0.41 15.73
C ARG A 121 -9.86 0.10 16.91
N ASP A 122 -10.13 0.71 18.04
CA ASP A 122 -9.47 0.35 19.29
C ASP A 122 -10.01 -1.00 19.85
N ARG A 123 -9.46 -1.41 21.00
CA ARG A 123 -9.89 -2.66 21.68
C ARG A 123 -11.34 -2.62 22.17
N THR A 124 -11.93 -1.44 22.28
CA THR A 124 -13.33 -1.23 22.65
C THR A 124 -14.27 -1.11 21.45
N GLN A 125 -13.75 -1.35 20.23
CA GLN A 125 -14.42 -1.20 18.94
C GLN A 125 -14.74 0.26 18.55
N LYS A 126 -14.13 1.23 19.22
CA LYS A 126 -14.25 2.63 18.88
C LYS A 126 -13.40 2.94 17.63
N PRO A 127 -13.94 3.63 16.61
CA PRO A 127 -13.18 4.02 15.42
C PRO A 127 -12.03 4.97 15.78
N GLU A 128 -10.85 4.76 15.17
CA GLU A 128 -9.66 5.60 15.37
C GLU A 128 -9.08 6.16 14.07
N ALA A 129 -9.28 5.49 12.93
CA ALA A 129 -8.88 5.96 11.61
C ALA A 129 -9.66 5.24 10.50
N ILE A 130 -9.74 5.85 9.32
CA ILE A 130 -10.20 5.22 8.09
C ILE A 130 -8.99 5.07 7.16
N VAL A 131 -8.81 3.87 6.60
CA VAL A 131 -7.78 3.59 5.60
C VAL A 131 -8.44 3.35 4.26
N CYS A 132 -8.07 4.14 3.25
CA CYS A 132 -8.34 3.91 1.84
C CYS A 132 -7.21 3.03 1.30
N ALA A 133 -7.42 1.72 1.25
CA ALA A 133 -6.40 0.74 0.90
C ALA A 133 -6.38 0.49 -0.61
N VAL A 134 -5.90 1.47 -1.40
CA VAL A 134 -5.87 1.41 -2.86
C VAL A 134 -4.65 0.61 -3.32
N PRO A 135 -4.82 -0.55 -3.99
CA PRO A 135 -3.72 -1.34 -4.50
C PRO A 135 -3.11 -0.72 -5.76
N TYR A 136 -2.04 -1.32 -6.28
CA TYR A 136 -1.49 -0.92 -7.58
C TYR A 136 -2.56 -1.00 -8.68
N LEU A 137 -2.87 0.15 -9.27
CA LEU A 137 -3.88 0.29 -10.31
C LEU A 137 -3.29 -0.06 -11.67
N ARG A 138 -3.82 -1.09 -12.31
CA ARG A 138 -3.37 -1.52 -13.63
C ARG A 138 -4.11 -0.77 -14.71
N ASP A 139 -3.45 -0.58 -15.86
CA ASP A 139 -4.02 0.03 -17.07
C ASP A 139 -5.48 -0.39 -17.33
N LYS A 140 -5.71 -1.69 -17.34
CA LYS A 140 -7.01 -2.29 -17.63
C LYS A 140 -8.10 -2.00 -16.59
N ASP A 141 -7.68 -1.62 -15.38
CA ASP A 141 -8.58 -1.41 -14.24
C ASP A 141 -9.11 0.03 -14.20
N ILE A 142 -8.38 0.98 -14.82
CA ILE A 142 -8.63 2.42 -14.67
C ILE A 142 -8.87 3.16 -15.98
N ARG A 143 -8.75 2.50 -17.14
CA ARG A 143 -9.06 3.13 -18.43
C ARG A 143 -9.63 2.18 -19.46
N VAL A 144 -10.38 2.76 -20.37
CA VAL A 144 -10.83 2.06 -21.58
C VAL A 144 -9.87 2.39 -22.73
N VAL A 145 -9.41 1.36 -23.44
CA VAL A 145 -8.54 1.48 -24.63
C VAL A 145 -9.37 1.86 -25.82
N GLU A 146 -8.96 2.89 -26.57
CA GLU A 146 -9.59 3.32 -27.82
C GLU A 146 -8.65 3.14 -29.01
N ALA A 147 -9.22 2.83 -30.18
CA ALA A 147 -8.44 2.68 -31.39
C ALA A 147 -7.84 4.03 -31.83
N GLY A 148 -6.54 4.06 -32.14
CA GLY A 148 -5.85 5.27 -32.60
C GLY A 148 -5.30 6.18 -31.51
N GLU A 149 -5.31 5.75 -30.24
CA GLU A 149 -4.69 6.49 -29.15
C GLU A 149 -3.21 6.74 -29.38
N THR A 150 -2.78 7.96 -29.10
CA THR A 150 -1.36 8.29 -29.00
C THR A 150 -0.80 7.89 -27.62
N ILE A 151 0.52 7.84 -27.49
CA ILE A 151 1.19 7.61 -26.17
C ILE A 151 0.76 8.68 -25.17
N LYS A 152 0.58 9.93 -25.62
CA LYS A 152 0.14 11.03 -24.77
C LYS A 152 -1.28 10.79 -24.27
N ASP A 153 -2.21 10.47 -25.17
CA ASP A 153 -3.61 10.19 -24.78
C ASP A 153 -3.68 9.05 -23.75
N LYS A 154 -2.87 8.01 -23.98
CA LYS A 154 -2.76 6.91 -23.03
C LYS A 154 -2.30 7.39 -21.64
N ASN A 155 -1.24 8.18 -21.57
CA ASN A 155 -0.71 8.69 -20.30
C ASN A 155 -1.72 9.62 -19.61
N ASP A 156 -2.34 10.53 -20.33
CA ASP A 156 -3.34 11.45 -19.78
C ASP A 156 -4.53 10.67 -19.19
N LYS A 157 -5.03 9.64 -19.92
CA LYS A 157 -6.11 8.76 -19.43
C LYS A 157 -5.70 7.94 -18.20
N LEU A 158 -4.43 7.52 -18.10
CA LEU A 158 -3.94 6.81 -16.92
C LEU A 158 -3.90 7.71 -15.70
N ILE A 159 -3.37 8.93 -15.84
CA ILE A 159 -3.33 9.91 -14.75
C ILE A 159 -4.75 10.23 -14.28
N GLU A 160 -5.66 10.48 -15.22
CA GLU A 160 -7.06 10.76 -14.92
C GLU A 160 -7.75 9.56 -14.25
N GLY A 161 -7.51 8.34 -14.74
CA GLY A 161 -8.07 7.11 -14.15
C GLY A 161 -7.59 6.90 -12.71
N VAL A 162 -6.31 7.12 -12.41
CA VAL A 162 -5.78 7.07 -11.04
C VAL A 162 -6.46 8.13 -10.18
N ALA A 163 -6.48 9.40 -10.61
CA ALA A 163 -7.06 10.49 -9.84
C ALA A 163 -8.56 10.24 -9.54
N ASN A 164 -9.33 9.83 -10.55
CA ASN A 164 -10.76 9.52 -10.40
C ASN A 164 -10.99 8.36 -9.43
N HIS A 165 -10.14 7.31 -9.45
CA HIS A 165 -10.29 6.20 -8.52
C HIS A 165 -10.08 6.67 -7.07
N TYR A 166 -9.03 7.45 -6.78
CA TYR A 166 -8.82 8.03 -5.46
C TYR A 166 -9.95 8.98 -5.05
N GLU A 167 -10.48 9.78 -5.97
CA GLU A 167 -11.62 10.66 -5.70
C GLU A 167 -12.85 9.85 -5.23
N VAL A 168 -13.19 8.78 -5.93
CA VAL A 168 -14.31 7.89 -5.57
C VAL A 168 -14.09 7.25 -4.20
N VAL A 169 -12.93 6.63 -3.98
CA VAL A 169 -12.62 5.93 -2.72
C VAL A 169 -12.59 6.91 -1.55
N CYS A 170 -11.93 8.07 -1.70
CA CYS A 170 -11.87 9.07 -0.63
C CYS A 170 -13.24 9.70 -0.35
N HIS A 171 -14.10 9.90 -1.37
CA HIS A 171 -15.46 10.36 -1.15
C HIS A 171 -16.27 9.39 -0.28
N ILE A 172 -16.16 8.08 -0.52
CA ILE A 172 -16.78 7.05 0.34
C ILE A 172 -16.23 7.12 1.77
N ALA A 173 -14.90 7.30 1.91
CA ALA A 173 -14.27 7.45 3.22
C ALA A 173 -14.76 8.70 3.97
N GLU A 174 -14.97 9.83 3.28
CA GLU A 174 -15.55 11.06 3.85
C GLU A 174 -16.99 10.85 4.31
N GLN A 175 -17.81 10.19 3.50
CA GLN A 175 -19.17 9.81 3.91
C GLN A 175 -19.14 8.95 5.15
N LYS A 176 -18.24 7.95 5.18
CA LYS A 176 -18.09 7.07 6.35
C LYS A 176 -17.61 7.82 7.58
N ARG A 177 -16.67 8.76 7.43
CA ARG A 177 -16.23 9.65 8.51
C ARG A 177 -17.39 10.50 9.06
N ALA A 178 -18.22 11.05 8.18
CA ALA A 178 -19.40 11.84 8.58
C ALA A 178 -20.40 11.00 9.38
N GLU A 179 -20.74 9.79 8.92
CA GLU A 179 -21.61 8.85 9.64
C GLU A 179 -21.08 8.51 11.04
N LEU A 180 -19.77 8.24 11.13
CA LEU A 180 -19.10 7.92 12.40
C LEU A 180 -19.08 9.13 13.34
N LYS A 181 -18.90 10.35 12.81
CA LYS A 181 -18.94 11.58 13.57
C LYS A 181 -20.34 11.85 14.14
N GLU A 182 -21.40 11.68 13.34
CA GLU A 182 -22.77 11.83 13.79
C GLU A 182 -23.14 10.83 14.90
N SER A 183 -22.65 9.59 14.79
CA SER A 183 -23.00 8.52 15.74
C SER A 183 -22.18 8.53 17.03
N SER A 184 -20.97 9.09 17.05
CA SER A 184 -20.02 8.98 18.16
C SER A 184 -19.31 10.27 18.56
N ASP A 185 -19.60 11.40 17.89
CA ASP A 185 -18.94 12.71 18.08
C ASP A 185 -17.39 12.65 17.97
N ILE A 186 -16.88 11.74 17.13
CA ILE A 186 -15.44 11.53 16.95
C ILE A 186 -15.06 11.92 15.53
N ASP A 187 -14.08 12.81 15.43
CA ASP A 187 -13.41 13.12 14.17
C ASP A 187 -12.15 12.26 14.05
N ILE A 188 -12.08 11.44 12.99
CA ILE A 188 -10.99 10.50 12.76
C ILE A 188 -10.27 10.80 11.44
N PRO A 189 -8.95 10.57 11.36
CA PRO A 189 -8.20 10.82 10.14
C PRO A 189 -8.55 9.81 9.03
N ILE A 190 -8.41 10.30 7.78
CA ILE A 190 -8.42 9.48 6.57
C ILE A 190 -6.97 9.29 6.12
N ILE A 191 -6.57 8.03 6.00
CA ILE A 191 -5.25 7.62 5.54
C ILE A 191 -5.42 6.94 4.19
N ALA A 192 -4.77 7.44 3.15
CA ALA A 192 -4.72 6.72 1.88
C ALA A 192 -3.44 5.86 1.81
N MET A 193 -3.55 4.73 1.15
CA MET A 193 -2.42 3.91 0.73
C MET A 193 -2.37 3.88 -0.79
N GLY A 194 -1.17 3.73 -1.36
CA GLY A 194 -1.00 3.60 -2.79
C GLY A 194 0.37 3.07 -3.18
N HIS A 195 0.42 2.43 -4.34
CA HIS A 195 1.66 1.92 -4.92
C HIS A 195 1.80 2.47 -6.34
N LEU A 196 2.41 3.65 -6.49
CA LEU A 196 2.42 4.41 -7.75
C LEU A 196 3.55 5.44 -7.80
N PHE A 197 3.83 5.95 -9.00
CA PHE A 197 4.72 7.10 -9.20
C PHE A 197 3.99 8.43 -8.99
N THR A 198 4.60 9.34 -8.22
CA THR A 198 4.15 10.73 -8.11
C THR A 198 5.12 11.69 -8.75
N VAL A 199 4.63 12.83 -9.26
CA VAL A 199 5.48 13.91 -9.79
C VAL A 199 6.38 14.43 -8.67
N GLY A 200 7.69 14.52 -8.98
CA GLY A 200 8.71 14.97 -8.02
C GLY A 200 9.27 13.85 -7.13
N GLY A 201 8.84 12.61 -7.33
CA GLY A 201 9.51 11.44 -6.75
C GLY A 201 10.90 11.26 -7.37
N ALA A 202 11.91 11.04 -6.53
CA ALA A 202 13.29 10.77 -6.97
C ALA A 202 13.56 9.27 -6.99
N THR A 203 14.23 8.81 -8.04
CA THR A 203 14.79 7.45 -8.15
C THR A 203 16.32 7.54 -8.12
N VAL A 204 16.96 6.45 -7.75
CA VAL A 204 18.42 6.31 -7.82
C VAL A 204 18.75 5.23 -8.85
N ASP A 205 19.73 5.49 -9.70
CA ASP A 205 20.18 4.52 -10.70
C ASP A 205 20.57 3.21 -10.01
N GLY A 206 19.98 2.12 -10.48
CA GLY A 206 20.24 0.78 -9.94
C GLY A 206 19.45 0.42 -8.67
N ASP A 207 18.51 1.24 -8.22
CA ASP A 207 17.66 0.95 -7.05
C ASP A 207 16.60 -0.15 -7.28
N GLY A 208 16.56 -0.69 -8.50
CA GLY A 208 15.69 -1.79 -8.88
C GLY A 208 14.22 -1.42 -9.08
N VAL A 209 13.88 -0.13 -9.05
CA VAL A 209 12.59 0.33 -9.53
C VAL A 209 12.46 -0.08 -10.99
N ARG A 210 11.50 -0.95 -11.30
CA ARG A 210 11.21 -1.26 -12.70
C ARG A 210 10.69 -0.01 -13.38
N GLU A 211 11.50 0.58 -14.24
CA GLU A 211 10.98 1.37 -15.33
C GLU A 211 10.08 0.42 -16.14
N LEU A 212 8.78 0.47 -15.90
CA LEU A 212 7.82 -0.29 -16.68
C LEU A 212 7.89 0.24 -18.11
N TYR A 213 8.70 -0.44 -18.90
CA TYR A 213 8.81 -0.21 -20.33
C TYR A 213 7.41 -0.26 -20.94
N VAL A 214 7.08 0.80 -21.67
CA VAL A 214 5.83 1.00 -22.41
C VAL A 214 4.64 1.42 -21.53
N GLY A 215 4.59 2.70 -21.21
CA GLY A 215 3.32 3.43 -21.02
C GLY A 215 2.75 3.55 -19.63
N SER A 216 3.51 3.30 -18.57
CA SER A 216 3.00 3.49 -17.19
C SER A 216 3.84 4.44 -16.33
N LEU A 217 4.57 5.35 -16.94
CA LEU A 217 5.19 6.49 -16.24
C LEU A 217 4.17 7.64 -16.08
N ALA A 218 2.93 7.32 -15.80
CA ALA A 218 1.95 8.32 -15.43
C ALA A 218 2.31 8.82 -14.03
N HIS A 219 3.13 9.86 -13.97
CA HIS A 219 3.44 10.55 -12.72
C HIS A 219 2.22 11.36 -12.31
N VAL A 220 1.54 10.93 -11.27
CA VAL A 220 0.39 11.65 -10.73
C VAL A 220 0.90 12.81 -9.87
N ALA A 221 0.49 14.01 -10.20
CA ALA A 221 0.86 15.18 -9.40
C ALA A 221 0.15 15.15 -8.03
N ALA A 222 0.85 15.62 -6.98
CA ALA A 222 0.33 15.59 -5.61
C ALA A 222 -1.00 16.33 -5.43
N ASP A 223 -1.24 17.36 -6.21
CA ASP A 223 -2.47 18.16 -6.22
C ASP A 223 -3.68 17.47 -6.88
N ARG A 224 -3.47 16.30 -7.47
CA ARG A 224 -4.54 15.46 -8.03
C ARG A 224 -5.22 14.56 -6.99
N PHE A 225 -4.63 14.44 -5.81
CA PHE A 225 -5.22 13.64 -4.74
C PHE A 225 -6.19 14.47 -3.89
N PRO A 226 -7.27 13.85 -3.36
CA PRO A 226 -8.24 14.53 -2.52
C PRO A 226 -7.58 15.20 -1.30
N PRO A 227 -7.95 16.46 -0.99
CA PRO A 227 -7.39 17.18 0.15
C PRO A 227 -7.86 16.66 1.51
N SER A 228 -8.81 15.75 1.52
CA SER A 228 -9.32 15.08 2.74
C SER A 228 -8.39 14.02 3.29
N ILE A 229 -7.31 13.68 2.56
CA ILE A 229 -6.31 12.72 2.99
C ILE A 229 -5.38 13.38 4.00
N ASP A 230 -5.42 12.91 5.25
CA ASP A 230 -4.56 13.39 6.34
C ASP A 230 -3.14 12.81 6.26
N TYR A 231 -2.99 11.59 5.73
CA TYR A 231 -1.69 10.95 5.47
C TYR A 231 -1.79 10.01 4.26
N PHE A 232 -0.79 10.07 3.38
CA PHE A 232 -0.71 9.18 2.23
C PHE A 232 0.54 8.28 2.34
N ALA A 233 0.30 7.00 2.59
CA ALA A 233 1.30 5.94 2.66
C ALA A 233 1.60 5.40 1.26
N LEU A 234 2.71 5.85 0.66
CA LEU A 234 3.13 5.50 -0.70
C LEU A 234 4.22 4.42 -0.71
N GLY A 235 4.09 3.45 -1.61
CA GLY A 235 5.13 2.52 -2.03
C GLY A 235 5.50 2.71 -3.49
N HIS A 236 6.43 1.90 -4.01
CA HIS A 236 6.98 1.85 -5.36
C HIS A 236 8.36 2.52 -5.50
N LEU A 237 8.61 3.65 -4.85
CA LEU A 237 9.94 4.29 -4.85
C LEU A 237 10.74 3.79 -3.65
N HIS A 238 11.92 3.21 -3.94
CA HIS A 238 12.75 2.56 -2.92
C HIS A 238 13.53 3.53 -2.04
N VAL A 239 13.51 4.85 -2.38
CA VAL A 239 14.17 5.91 -1.61
C VAL A 239 13.15 6.59 -0.69
N PRO A 240 13.38 6.63 0.64
CA PRO A 240 12.50 7.35 1.56
C PRO A 240 12.45 8.84 1.23
N GLN A 241 11.26 9.38 1.01
CA GLN A 241 11.12 10.78 0.60
C GLN A 241 9.73 11.34 0.84
N ARG A 242 9.66 12.68 0.89
CA ARG A 242 8.41 13.44 0.87
C ARG A 242 8.04 13.80 -0.56
N VAL A 243 6.77 13.91 -0.86
CA VAL A 243 6.25 14.35 -2.15
C VAL A 243 5.73 15.79 -2.02
N GLY A 244 6.04 16.64 -2.99
CA GLY A 244 5.51 18.01 -3.04
C GLY A 244 5.87 18.90 -1.84
N ASN A 245 6.99 18.62 -1.16
CA ASN A 245 7.42 19.30 0.06
C ASN A 245 6.39 19.24 1.23
N THR A 246 5.48 18.28 1.20
CA THR A 246 4.50 18.07 2.25
C THR A 246 4.92 16.93 3.17
N ASP A 247 4.56 17.00 4.45
CA ASP A 247 4.91 15.96 5.41
C ASP A 247 3.91 14.78 5.39
N HIS A 248 2.76 14.96 4.79
CA HIS A 248 1.68 13.97 4.79
C HIS A 248 1.67 13.03 3.57
N LEU A 249 2.42 13.32 2.50
CA LEU A 249 2.61 12.42 1.35
C LEU A 249 4.03 11.85 1.40
N ARG A 250 4.16 10.54 1.69
CA ARG A 250 5.48 9.94 1.92
C ARG A 250 5.66 8.58 1.27
N TYR A 251 6.82 8.41 0.67
CA TYR A 251 7.42 7.10 0.41
C TYR A 251 8.28 6.69 1.61
N CYS A 252 8.06 5.50 2.16
CA CYS A 252 8.91 4.97 3.22
C CYS A 252 10.22 4.35 2.68
N GLY A 253 10.27 4.05 1.39
CA GLY A 253 11.38 3.37 0.75
C GLY A 253 11.42 1.87 1.06
N SER A 254 12.35 1.16 0.39
CA SER A 254 12.59 -0.24 0.67
C SER A 254 13.40 -0.39 1.97
N PRO A 255 13.03 -1.34 2.87
CA PRO A 255 13.75 -1.55 4.13
C PRO A 255 15.11 -2.23 3.95
N ILE A 256 15.33 -2.87 2.81
CA ILE A 256 16.60 -3.53 2.46
C ILE A 256 17.09 -2.94 1.14
N PRO A 257 18.39 -2.64 1.00
CA PRO A 257 18.95 -2.15 -0.28
C PRO A 257 18.61 -3.08 -1.45
N MET A 258 18.19 -2.50 -2.57
CA MET A 258 17.73 -3.22 -3.75
C MET A 258 18.83 -3.34 -4.81
#